data_6283eae3859ee8a7b08712bf06011b5c
#
_entry.id   6283eae3859ee8a7b08712bf06011b5c
#
_cell.length_a   1.000
_cell.length_b   1.000
_cell.length_c   1.000
_cell.angle_alpha   90.00
_cell.angle_beta   90.00
_cell.angle_gamma   90.00
#
_symmetry.space_group_name_H-M   'P 1'
#
loop_
_entity.id
_entity.type
_entity.pdbx_description
1 polymer ?
#
loop_
_entity_poly.entity_id
_entity_poly.type
_entity_poly.pdbx_seq_one_letter_code
_entity_poly.pdbx_strand_id
1 'polypeptide(L)'
;MENKNIIIIIVAVIAIIAVVGVVFTSGILNQENTVTTPFETEFTEGSFVGDVKLVNDDEKFMHSYEDNEHKVTYNISTVDNSSALMEIYELQGVSNPEERSFNGNDWNIYFTQAVPDNGSEDDNPMTIIMCESQGEKQGYLVYMIIDGDSDINATLNTFGQSYTDYLEPLLKSITLKESKNVPAINEEFGLTEDEFAQQMELVHRYKAGDASALEG
;
A
#
# COMPACT_ATOMS: atom_id res chain seq x y z
N MET A 1 -14.05 26.13 -8.28
CA MET A 1 -13.64 25.43 -7.03
C MET A 1 -12.18 25.08 -7.21
N GLU A 2 -11.35 25.51 -6.29
CA GLU A 2 -9.90 25.56 -6.47
C GLU A 2 -9.27 24.18 -6.35
N ASN A 3 -8.27 23.90 -7.17
CA ASN A 3 -7.42 22.68 -7.24
C ASN A 3 -6.67 22.34 -5.94
N LYS A 4 -6.97 23.02 -4.85
CA LYS A 4 -6.52 22.65 -3.49
C LYS A 4 -6.88 21.21 -3.13
N ASN A 5 -7.94 20.66 -3.73
CA ASN A 5 -8.42 19.32 -3.42
C ASN A 5 -7.56 18.21 -4.07
N ILE A 6 -6.98 18.43 -5.27
CA ILE A 6 -6.05 17.47 -5.87
C ILE A 6 -4.78 17.37 -5.03
N ILE A 7 -4.24 18.51 -4.60
CA ILE A 7 -3.10 18.55 -3.70
C ILE A 7 -3.44 17.85 -2.38
N ILE A 8 -4.68 17.96 -1.89
CA ILE A 8 -5.14 17.27 -0.66
C ILE A 8 -5.20 15.76 -0.88
N ILE A 9 -5.69 15.26 -2.02
CA ILE A 9 -5.69 13.82 -2.33
C ILE A 9 -4.25 13.30 -2.45
N ILE A 10 -3.40 14.01 -3.20
CA ILE A 10 -1.98 13.64 -3.35
C ILE A 10 -1.27 13.65 -1.99
N VAL A 11 -1.50 14.67 -1.16
CA VAL A 11 -0.91 14.78 0.19
C VAL A 11 -1.55 13.78 1.17
N ALA A 12 -2.86 13.52 1.09
CA ALA A 12 -3.53 12.56 1.96
C ALA A 12 -3.07 11.11 1.68
N VAL A 13 -2.84 10.76 0.42
CA VAL A 13 -2.32 9.43 0.05
C VAL A 13 -0.89 9.23 0.56
N ILE A 14 -0.03 10.23 0.44
CA ILE A 14 1.30 10.21 1.06
C ILE A 14 1.17 10.15 2.59
N ALA A 15 0.17 10.81 3.19
CA ALA A 15 -0.07 10.79 4.64
C ALA A 15 -0.61 9.43 5.13
N ILE A 16 -1.43 8.73 4.37
CA ILE A 16 -1.88 7.36 4.71
C ILE A 16 -0.68 6.41 4.74
N ILE A 17 0.26 6.55 3.81
CA ILE A 17 1.52 5.80 3.82
C ILE A 17 2.45 6.27 4.95
N ALA A 18 2.45 7.58 5.28
CA ALA A 18 3.38 8.20 6.25
C ALA A 18 2.87 8.20 7.70
N VAL A 19 1.57 8.00 7.96
CA VAL A 19 0.99 8.02 9.33
C VAL A 19 1.35 6.76 10.13
N VAL A 20 1.86 5.72 9.51
CA VAL A 20 2.53 4.63 10.23
C VAL A 20 3.94 5.06 10.62
N GLY A 21 4.01 6.10 11.44
CA GLY A 21 5.23 6.60 12.04
C GLY A 21 5.75 5.62 13.07
N VAL A 22 6.72 4.87 12.67
CA VAL A 22 7.31 3.77 13.41
C VAL A 22 8.12 4.29 14.60
N VAL A 23 7.80 3.84 15.77
CA VAL A 23 8.68 3.95 16.95
C VAL A 23 9.43 2.61 17.08
N PHE A 24 10.58 2.51 16.41
CA PHE A 24 11.45 1.35 16.60
C PHE A 24 12.25 1.44 17.88
N THR A 25 12.15 0.43 18.72
CA THR A 25 13.10 0.16 19.78
C THR A 25 13.91 -1.09 19.42
N SER A 26 15.20 -0.91 19.25
CA SER A 26 16.15 -1.93 18.82
C SER A 26 16.26 -3.12 19.79
N GLY A 27 16.14 -4.34 19.26
CA GLY A 27 16.45 -5.59 19.98
C GLY A 27 17.02 -6.63 19.02
N ILE A 28 18.07 -7.31 19.44
CA ILE A 28 19.11 -8.05 18.70
C ILE A 28 18.76 -9.53 18.51
N LEU A 29 18.93 -10.00 17.25
CA LEU A 29 19.42 -11.31 16.74
C LEU A 29 19.06 -12.65 17.44
N ASN A 30 18.42 -13.58 16.76
CA ASN A 30 18.91 -14.87 16.19
C ASN A 30 17.88 -15.97 16.08
N GLN A 31 17.98 -16.67 14.98
CA GLN A 31 17.68 -18.11 14.70
C GLN A 31 16.41 -18.47 13.95
N GLU A 32 16.67 -19.20 12.85
CA GLU A 32 15.82 -19.97 11.99
C GLU A 32 14.85 -20.92 12.74
N ASN A 33 13.76 -20.40 13.16
CA ASN A 33 12.48 -21.06 13.15
C ASN A 33 11.58 -20.06 12.45
N THR A 34 11.14 -20.35 11.25
CA THR A 34 10.25 -19.48 10.48
C THR A 34 8.93 -19.39 11.26
N VAL A 35 8.87 -18.48 12.21
CA VAL A 35 7.64 -18.16 12.93
C VAL A 35 6.70 -17.59 11.88
N THR A 36 5.46 -18.04 11.88
CA THR A 36 4.41 -17.45 11.04
C THR A 36 3.32 -16.91 11.92
N THR A 37 2.86 -15.70 11.63
CA THR A 37 1.77 -15.04 12.35
C THR A 37 0.52 -15.03 11.48
N PRO A 38 -0.54 -15.76 11.82
CA PRO A 38 -1.80 -15.74 11.08
C PRO A 38 -2.53 -14.40 11.29
N PHE A 39 -3.26 -13.97 10.28
CA PHE A 39 -4.19 -12.85 10.37
C PHE A 39 -5.50 -13.18 9.67
N GLU A 40 -6.55 -12.51 10.08
CA GLU A 40 -7.87 -12.57 9.44
C GLU A 40 -8.55 -11.21 9.57
N THR A 41 -9.09 -10.75 8.44
CA THR A 41 -9.98 -9.59 8.33
C THR A 41 -11.33 -10.03 7.76
N GLU A 42 -12.29 -9.12 7.59
CA GLU A 42 -13.53 -9.43 6.88
C GLU A 42 -13.28 -9.91 5.45
N PHE A 43 -12.25 -9.36 4.79
CA PHE A 43 -12.00 -9.52 3.36
C PHE A 43 -10.83 -10.43 3.00
N THR A 44 -9.92 -10.66 3.93
CA THR A 44 -8.69 -11.42 3.68
C THR A 44 -8.31 -12.27 4.88
N GLU A 45 -7.67 -13.40 4.61
CA GLU A 45 -6.97 -14.19 5.62
C GLU A 45 -5.65 -14.69 5.05
N GLY A 46 -4.66 -14.90 5.93
CA GLY A 46 -3.34 -15.34 5.53
C GLY A 46 -2.38 -15.46 6.70
N SER A 47 -1.09 -15.46 6.39
CA SER A 47 -0.04 -15.50 7.41
C SER A 47 1.19 -14.71 6.98
N PHE A 48 1.73 -13.94 7.89
CA PHE A 48 3.01 -13.27 7.75
C PHE A 48 4.16 -14.23 8.10
N VAL A 49 5.33 -13.97 7.56
CA VAL A 49 6.60 -14.52 8.07
C VAL A 49 7.08 -13.61 9.18
N GLY A 50 7.45 -14.17 10.32
CA GLY A 50 7.92 -13.42 11.49
C GLY A 50 6.90 -13.26 12.61
N ASP A 51 7.31 -12.61 13.72
CA ASP A 51 6.44 -12.22 14.85
C ASP A 51 5.81 -10.85 14.55
N VAL A 52 4.76 -10.86 13.76
CA VAL A 52 4.07 -9.67 13.27
C VAL A 52 2.90 -9.33 14.19
N LYS A 53 2.73 -8.04 14.52
CA LYS A 53 1.69 -7.56 15.44
C LYS A 53 0.77 -6.58 14.77
N LEU A 54 -0.53 -6.72 15.02
CA LEU A 54 -1.52 -5.72 14.66
C LEU A 54 -1.27 -4.45 15.50
N VAL A 55 -1.07 -3.33 14.84
CA VAL A 55 -0.78 -2.03 15.47
C VAL A 55 -1.86 -0.99 15.23
N ASN A 56 -2.60 -1.11 14.13
CA ASN A 56 -3.76 -0.30 13.87
C ASN A 56 -4.85 -1.15 13.21
N ASP A 57 -6.04 -1.04 13.73
CA ASP A 57 -7.23 -1.73 13.25
C ASP A 57 -8.29 -0.68 12.90
N ASP A 58 -8.19 -0.10 11.73
CA ASP A 58 -9.28 0.63 11.11
C ASP A 58 -10.13 -0.37 10.33
N GLU A 59 -11.06 -1.01 11.04
CA GLU A 59 -11.93 -2.05 10.48
C GLU A 59 -12.61 -1.64 9.17
N LYS A 60 -12.72 -0.34 8.92
CA LYS A 60 -13.37 0.17 7.70
C LYS A 60 -12.46 0.16 6.49
N PHE A 61 -11.20 0.61 6.64
CA PHE A 61 -10.33 0.83 5.49
C PHE A 61 -9.04 0.02 5.53
N MET A 62 -8.35 -0.07 6.67
CA MET A 62 -7.00 -0.59 6.71
C MET A 62 -6.64 -1.25 8.03
N HIS A 63 -6.00 -2.40 7.93
CA HIS A 63 -5.36 -3.08 9.04
C HIS A 63 -3.85 -2.96 8.88
N SER A 64 -3.18 -2.40 9.88
CA SER A 64 -1.72 -2.22 9.87
C SER A 64 -1.04 -3.17 10.84
N TYR A 65 0.02 -3.80 10.36
CA TYR A 65 0.80 -4.81 11.09
C TYR A 65 2.27 -4.45 11.04
N GLU A 66 3.02 -4.72 12.10
CA GLU A 66 4.45 -4.45 12.19
C GLU A 66 5.26 -5.68 12.56
N ASP A 67 6.34 -5.89 11.84
CA ASP A 67 7.47 -6.74 12.22
C ASP A 67 8.63 -5.83 12.68
N ASN A 68 8.75 -5.66 13.98
CA ASN A 68 9.78 -4.80 14.56
C ASN A 68 11.19 -5.37 14.43
N GLU A 69 11.34 -6.69 14.29
CA GLU A 69 12.64 -7.34 14.14
C GLU A 69 13.25 -7.01 12.76
N HIS A 70 12.42 -7.07 11.72
CA HIS A 70 12.85 -6.86 10.34
C HIS A 70 12.55 -5.45 9.81
N LYS A 71 11.92 -4.58 10.63
CA LYS A 71 11.53 -3.22 10.27
C LYS A 71 10.59 -3.17 9.07
N VAL A 72 9.63 -4.07 9.06
CA VAL A 72 8.63 -4.16 8.00
C VAL A 72 7.26 -3.81 8.54
N THR A 73 6.57 -2.92 7.85
CA THR A 73 5.15 -2.63 8.09
C THR A 73 4.33 -3.18 6.93
N TYR A 74 3.21 -3.82 7.27
CA TYR A 74 2.24 -4.28 6.29
C TYR A 74 0.93 -3.54 6.50
N ASN A 75 0.33 -3.08 5.41
CA ASN A 75 -1.02 -2.54 5.41
C ASN A 75 -1.89 -3.41 4.51
N ILE A 76 -3.01 -3.89 5.02
CA ILE A 76 -3.98 -4.70 4.29
C ILE A 76 -5.28 -3.93 4.23
N SER A 77 -5.77 -3.68 3.02
CA SER A 77 -6.95 -2.88 2.76
C SER A 77 -7.84 -3.53 1.70
N THR A 78 -9.12 -3.19 1.71
CA THR A 78 -10.06 -3.58 0.67
C THR A 78 -11.02 -2.42 0.41
N VAL A 79 -11.19 -2.07 -0.85
CA VAL A 79 -12.06 -0.98 -1.30
C VAL A 79 -12.84 -1.39 -2.54
N ASP A 80 -13.91 -0.68 -2.86
CA ASP A 80 -14.76 -0.96 -4.02
C ASP A 80 -14.07 -0.65 -5.37
N ASN A 81 -13.06 0.22 -5.38
CA ASN A 81 -12.34 0.63 -6.60
C ASN A 81 -10.85 0.88 -6.31
N SER A 82 -10.08 -0.20 -6.16
CA SER A 82 -8.63 -0.12 -5.97
C SER A 82 -7.90 0.45 -7.19
N SER A 83 -8.40 0.21 -8.39
CA SER A 83 -7.76 0.70 -9.62
C SER A 83 -7.72 2.23 -9.67
N ALA A 84 -8.76 2.92 -9.17
CA ALA A 84 -8.73 4.38 -9.07
C ALA A 84 -7.60 4.87 -8.13
N LEU A 85 -7.36 4.15 -7.04
CA LEU A 85 -6.26 4.45 -6.13
C LEU A 85 -4.90 4.26 -6.82
N MET A 86 -4.73 3.17 -7.55
CA MET A 86 -3.49 2.92 -8.29
C MET A 86 -3.24 3.96 -9.37
N GLU A 87 -4.28 4.45 -10.05
CA GLU A 87 -4.15 5.55 -11.01
C GLU A 87 -3.65 6.85 -10.36
N ILE A 88 -4.06 7.13 -9.12
CA ILE A 88 -3.56 8.28 -8.35
C ILE A 88 -2.09 8.07 -7.99
N TYR A 89 -1.68 6.88 -7.57
CA TYR A 89 -0.29 6.57 -7.23
C TYR A 89 0.65 6.65 -8.44
N GLU A 90 0.19 6.27 -9.63
CA GLU A 90 0.97 6.44 -10.86
C GLU A 90 1.37 7.90 -11.12
N LEU A 91 0.51 8.87 -10.77
CA LEU A 91 0.84 10.29 -10.85
C LEU A 91 1.95 10.71 -9.88
N GLN A 92 2.19 9.93 -8.84
CA GLN A 92 3.23 10.15 -7.84
C GLN A 92 4.55 9.45 -8.18
N GLY A 93 4.64 8.85 -9.37
CA GLY A 93 5.85 8.20 -9.85
C GLY A 93 6.02 6.76 -9.39
N VAL A 94 4.93 6.10 -8.99
CA VAL A 94 4.92 4.67 -8.79
C VAL A 94 5.18 3.95 -10.10
N SER A 95 5.92 2.86 -10.04
CA SER A 95 6.31 2.05 -11.20
C SER A 95 5.11 1.51 -11.97
N ASN A 96 5.33 1.09 -13.22
CA ASN A 96 4.38 0.20 -13.88
C ASN A 96 4.27 -1.13 -13.11
N PRO A 97 3.10 -1.78 -13.09
CA PRO A 97 2.93 -3.04 -12.39
C PRO A 97 3.71 -4.17 -13.04
N GLU A 98 4.13 -5.12 -12.21
CA GLU A 98 4.54 -6.45 -12.62
C GLU A 98 3.46 -7.45 -12.20
N GLU A 99 2.96 -8.22 -13.15
CA GLU A 99 1.91 -9.21 -12.90
C GLU A 99 2.50 -10.50 -12.32
N ARG A 100 1.90 -11.01 -11.26
CA ARG A 100 2.20 -12.30 -10.61
C ARG A 100 0.92 -12.99 -10.20
N SER A 101 0.93 -14.33 -10.21
CA SER A 101 -0.19 -15.15 -9.74
C SER A 101 0.22 -15.97 -8.53
N PHE A 102 -0.48 -15.81 -7.42
CA PHE A 102 -0.26 -16.57 -6.19
C PHE A 102 -1.59 -17.07 -5.62
N ASN A 103 -1.65 -18.30 -5.19
CA ASN A 103 -2.80 -18.93 -4.56
C ASN A 103 -4.13 -18.74 -5.35
N GLY A 104 -4.04 -18.71 -6.68
CA GLY A 104 -5.19 -18.52 -7.56
C GLY A 104 -5.66 -17.07 -7.74
N ASN A 105 -4.95 -16.10 -7.15
CA ASN A 105 -5.21 -14.68 -7.31
C ASN A 105 -4.14 -14.06 -8.21
N ASP A 106 -4.56 -13.17 -9.10
CA ASP A 106 -3.66 -12.37 -9.93
C ASP A 106 -3.37 -11.05 -9.23
N TRP A 107 -2.08 -10.71 -9.12
CA TRP A 107 -1.59 -9.54 -8.43
C TRP A 107 -0.84 -8.62 -9.38
N ASN A 108 -1.19 -7.35 -9.40
CA ASN A 108 -0.39 -6.26 -9.93
C ASN A 108 0.54 -5.75 -8.83
N ILE A 109 1.83 -5.83 -9.04
CA ILE A 109 2.84 -5.44 -8.04
C ILE A 109 3.56 -4.19 -8.51
N TYR A 110 3.50 -3.16 -7.70
CA TYR A 110 4.06 -1.83 -7.94
C TYR A 110 5.16 -1.56 -6.93
N PHE A 111 6.10 -0.72 -7.33
CA PHE A 111 7.24 -0.36 -6.51
C PHE A 111 7.43 1.16 -6.49
N THR A 112 7.78 1.69 -5.33
CA THR A 112 8.25 3.06 -5.19
C THR A 112 9.20 3.20 -4.01
N GLN A 113 9.95 4.30 -3.98
CA GLN A 113 10.73 4.73 -2.82
C GLN A 113 10.24 6.11 -2.40
N ALA A 114 10.13 6.31 -1.12
CA ALA A 114 9.76 7.59 -0.53
C ALA A 114 10.78 7.99 0.53
N VAL A 115 11.10 9.28 0.58
CA VAL A 115 11.84 9.87 1.70
C VAL A 115 10.80 10.65 2.50
N PRO A 116 10.60 10.34 3.79
CA PRO A 116 9.69 11.11 4.63
C PRO A 116 10.10 12.59 4.64
N ASP A 117 9.17 13.49 4.35
CA ASP A 117 9.42 14.94 4.36
C ASP A 117 9.18 15.52 5.77
N ASN A 118 9.93 15.02 6.74
CA ASN A 118 9.83 15.51 8.13
C ASN A 118 10.84 16.64 8.42
N GLY A 119 11.69 16.98 7.44
CA GLY A 119 12.72 18.01 7.57
C GLY A 119 13.83 17.64 8.55
N SER A 120 13.97 16.36 8.89
CA SER A 120 15.04 15.81 9.71
C SER A 120 16.18 15.32 8.82
N GLU A 121 17.43 15.60 9.21
CA GLU A 121 18.61 15.10 8.48
C GLU A 121 18.79 13.57 8.64
N ASP A 122 18.00 12.95 9.52
CA ASP A 122 18.04 11.51 9.84
C ASP A 122 16.91 10.71 9.13
N ASP A 123 16.17 11.34 8.19
CA ASP A 123 15.10 10.66 7.47
C ASP A 123 15.67 9.61 6.52
N ASN A 124 15.47 8.36 6.88
CA ASN A 124 15.85 7.24 6.03
C ASN A 124 14.83 7.04 4.89
N PRO A 125 15.29 6.70 3.69
CA PRO A 125 14.39 6.33 2.62
C PRO A 125 13.59 5.08 3.00
N MET A 126 12.34 5.02 2.54
CA MET A 126 11.46 3.85 2.67
C MET A 126 11.28 3.20 1.31
N THR A 127 11.35 1.89 1.29
CA THR A 127 10.93 1.09 0.13
C THR A 127 9.48 0.66 0.33
N ILE A 128 8.64 0.92 -0.65
CA ILE A 128 7.21 0.61 -0.62
C ILE A 128 6.90 -0.30 -1.80
N ILE A 129 6.37 -1.48 -1.51
CA ILE A 129 5.85 -2.40 -2.51
C ILE A 129 4.34 -2.51 -2.29
N MET A 130 3.58 -2.22 -3.35
CA MET A 130 2.12 -2.24 -3.32
C MET A 130 1.62 -3.36 -4.22
N CYS A 131 0.71 -4.17 -3.71
CA CYS A 131 0.11 -5.27 -4.44
C CYS A 131 -1.39 -5.05 -4.51
N GLU A 132 -1.93 -5.11 -5.71
CA GLU A 132 -3.36 -5.03 -5.98
C GLU A 132 -3.84 -6.33 -6.60
N SER A 133 -4.98 -6.83 -6.11
CA SER A 133 -5.73 -7.92 -6.75
C SER A 133 -7.18 -7.50 -6.91
N GLN A 134 -7.71 -7.64 -8.12
CA GLN A 134 -9.07 -7.18 -8.45
C GLN A 134 -10.06 -8.35 -8.41
N GLY A 135 -11.05 -8.24 -7.55
CA GLY A 135 -12.24 -9.09 -7.54
C GLY A 135 -13.37 -8.55 -8.43
N GLU A 136 -14.54 -9.19 -8.40
CA GLU A 136 -15.67 -8.74 -9.21
C GLU A 136 -16.24 -7.38 -8.78
N LYS A 137 -16.20 -7.06 -7.48
CA LYS A 137 -16.83 -5.88 -6.89
C LYS A 137 -15.94 -5.12 -5.92
N GLN A 138 -14.75 -5.58 -5.71
CA GLN A 138 -13.82 -5.03 -4.74
C GLN A 138 -12.39 -5.28 -5.15
N GLY A 139 -11.52 -4.38 -4.79
CA GLY A 139 -10.07 -4.50 -4.95
C GLY A 139 -9.39 -4.73 -3.60
N TYR A 140 -8.41 -5.58 -3.59
CA TYR A 140 -7.62 -5.95 -2.42
C TYR A 140 -6.24 -5.34 -2.56
N LEU A 141 -5.77 -4.72 -1.50
CA LEU A 141 -4.51 -4.00 -1.45
C LEU A 141 -3.65 -4.54 -0.32
N VAL A 142 -2.41 -4.84 -0.63
CA VAL A 142 -1.38 -5.22 0.33
C VAL A 142 -0.18 -4.32 0.10
N TYR A 143 0.20 -3.58 1.12
CA TYR A 143 1.40 -2.75 1.10
C TYR A 143 2.44 -3.36 2.02
N MET A 144 3.67 -3.41 1.58
CA MET A 144 4.83 -3.67 2.41
C MET A 144 5.74 -2.45 2.40
N ILE A 145 6.01 -1.91 3.57
CA ILE A 145 6.87 -0.74 3.77
C ILE A 145 8.08 -1.20 4.56
N ILE A 146 9.27 -0.93 4.02
CA ILE A 146 10.54 -1.28 4.65
C ILE A 146 11.25 0.01 5.01
N ASP A 147 11.57 0.17 6.28
CA ASP A 147 12.31 1.33 6.78
C ASP A 147 13.81 1.19 6.48
N GLY A 148 14.39 2.25 5.94
CA GLY A 148 15.78 2.31 5.55
C GLY A 148 16.07 1.75 4.16
N ASP A 149 17.35 1.48 3.90
CA ASP A 149 17.87 1.08 2.58
C ASP A 149 17.88 -0.44 2.35
N SER A 150 17.05 -1.20 3.08
CA SER A 150 17.08 -2.68 3.03
C SER A 150 16.95 -3.24 1.62
N ASP A 151 16.18 -2.55 0.76
CA ASP A 151 15.92 -2.94 -0.63
C ASP A 151 16.32 -1.85 -1.64
N ILE A 152 17.40 -1.13 -1.36
CA ILE A 152 17.91 -0.05 -2.23
C ILE A 152 18.10 -0.48 -3.70
N ASN A 153 18.29 -1.76 -3.94
CA ASN A 153 18.42 -2.33 -5.28
C ASN A 153 17.13 -2.93 -5.81
N ALA A 154 16.02 -2.81 -5.08
CA ALA A 154 14.73 -3.27 -5.58
C ALA A 154 14.33 -2.45 -6.81
N THR A 155 13.90 -3.15 -7.84
CA THR A 155 13.44 -2.59 -9.12
C THR A 155 12.20 -3.34 -9.58
N LEU A 156 11.56 -2.85 -10.65
CA LEU A 156 10.43 -3.52 -11.29
C LEU A 156 10.67 -5.00 -11.61
N ASN A 157 11.91 -5.37 -11.91
CA ASN A 157 12.25 -6.74 -12.31
C ASN A 157 12.90 -7.56 -11.18
N THR A 158 13.29 -6.88 -10.10
CA THR A 158 13.93 -7.50 -8.92
C THR A 158 13.51 -6.72 -7.69
N PHE A 159 12.45 -7.18 -7.05
CA PHE A 159 11.88 -6.50 -5.87
C PHE A 159 12.77 -6.57 -4.61
N GLY A 160 13.97 -7.10 -4.72
CA GLY A 160 14.91 -7.25 -3.61
C GLY A 160 14.63 -8.46 -2.72
N GLN A 161 15.47 -8.59 -1.68
CA GLN A 161 15.42 -9.74 -0.79
C GLN A 161 14.20 -9.72 0.11
N SER A 162 13.79 -8.53 0.58
CA SER A 162 12.63 -8.41 1.47
C SER A 162 11.32 -8.83 0.79
N TYR A 163 11.18 -8.57 -0.51
CA TYR A 163 10.06 -9.10 -1.27
C TYR A 163 10.03 -10.64 -1.22
N THR A 164 11.17 -11.27 -1.51
CA THR A 164 11.28 -12.73 -1.55
C THR A 164 11.08 -13.38 -0.18
N ASP A 165 11.60 -12.74 0.87
CA ASP A 165 11.59 -13.32 2.22
C ASP A 165 10.25 -13.07 2.95
N TYR A 166 9.56 -11.95 2.67
CA TYR A 166 8.39 -11.53 3.45
C TYR A 166 7.11 -11.38 2.62
N LEU A 167 7.15 -10.64 1.51
CA LEU A 167 5.93 -10.30 0.77
C LEU A 167 5.44 -11.44 -0.10
N GLU A 168 6.31 -12.08 -0.85
CA GLU A 168 5.93 -13.21 -1.70
C GLU A 168 5.33 -14.38 -0.91
N PRO A 169 5.90 -14.80 0.25
CA PRO A 169 5.27 -15.77 1.12
C PRO A 169 3.89 -15.34 1.64
N LEU A 170 3.74 -14.06 2.00
CA LEU A 170 2.44 -13.50 2.41
C LEU A 170 1.42 -13.64 1.27
N LEU A 171 1.73 -13.16 0.06
CA LEU A 171 0.82 -13.25 -1.11
C LEU A 171 0.45 -14.70 -1.45
N LYS A 172 1.39 -15.65 -1.28
CA LYS A 172 1.13 -17.08 -1.44
C LYS A 172 0.18 -17.65 -0.39
N SER A 173 0.09 -17.04 0.78
CA SER A 173 -0.77 -17.49 1.88
C SER A 173 -2.17 -16.87 1.83
N ILE A 174 -2.33 -15.73 1.13
CA ILE A 174 -3.57 -14.96 1.17
C ILE A 174 -4.71 -15.69 0.47
N THR A 175 -5.83 -15.77 1.17
CA THR A 175 -7.16 -16.10 0.62
C THR A 175 -8.00 -14.83 0.61
N LEU A 176 -8.54 -14.48 -0.54
CA LEU A 176 -9.43 -13.33 -0.73
C LEU A 176 -10.86 -13.75 -0.46
N LYS A 177 -11.60 -12.92 0.26
CA LYS A 177 -13.01 -13.15 0.65
C LYS A 177 -13.87 -12.00 0.14
N GLU A 178 -14.96 -12.32 -0.56
CA GLU A 178 -15.94 -11.30 -0.95
C GLU A 178 -16.86 -10.97 0.23
N SER A 179 -17.14 -9.69 0.41
CA SER A 179 -18.14 -9.21 1.37
C SER A 179 -19.06 -8.16 0.73
N LYS A 180 -20.21 -7.92 1.36
CA LYS A 180 -21.16 -6.88 0.96
C LYS A 180 -20.84 -5.51 1.58
N ASN A 181 -19.95 -5.49 2.57
CA ASN A 181 -19.64 -4.30 3.35
C ASN A 181 -18.36 -3.61 2.85
N VAL A 182 -18.10 -3.68 1.54
CA VAL A 182 -16.89 -3.11 0.96
C VAL A 182 -16.89 -1.59 1.17
N PRO A 183 -15.85 -1.01 1.77
CA PRO A 183 -15.73 0.43 1.90
C PRO A 183 -15.64 1.11 0.54
N ALA A 184 -16.30 2.24 0.39
CA ALA A 184 -16.22 3.05 -0.82
C ALA A 184 -14.94 3.89 -0.79
N ILE A 185 -14.17 3.86 -1.86
CA ILE A 185 -12.87 4.55 -1.95
C ILE A 185 -13.00 6.07 -1.74
N ASN A 186 -14.08 6.69 -2.18
CA ASN A 186 -14.31 8.11 -1.98
C ASN A 186 -14.41 8.49 -0.50
N GLU A 187 -14.94 7.60 0.35
CA GLU A 187 -15.07 7.85 1.79
C GLU A 187 -13.70 7.80 2.49
N GLU A 188 -12.75 7.01 2.01
CA GLU A 188 -11.36 6.99 2.50
C GLU A 188 -10.70 8.37 2.34
N PHE A 189 -11.04 9.09 1.26
CA PHE A 189 -10.57 10.46 1.03
C PHE A 189 -11.45 11.53 1.67
N GLY A 190 -12.53 11.16 2.36
CA GLY A 190 -13.47 12.09 2.94
C GLY A 190 -14.25 12.89 1.90
N LEU A 191 -14.45 12.35 0.71
CA LEU A 191 -15.13 12.97 -0.42
C LEU A 191 -16.51 12.31 -0.65
N THR A 192 -17.43 13.06 -1.24
CA THR A 192 -18.62 12.50 -1.84
C THR A 192 -18.29 11.79 -3.15
N GLU A 193 -19.18 10.90 -3.63
CA GLU A 193 -18.99 10.21 -4.92
C GLU A 193 -18.80 11.22 -6.07
N ASP A 194 -19.58 12.31 -6.10
CA ASP A 194 -19.47 13.34 -7.14
C ASP A 194 -18.13 14.09 -7.08
N GLU A 195 -17.62 14.40 -5.88
CA GLU A 195 -16.33 15.05 -5.71
C GLU A 195 -15.20 14.11 -6.11
N PHE A 196 -15.27 12.86 -5.74
CA PHE A 196 -14.28 11.86 -6.14
C PHE A 196 -14.28 11.65 -7.65
N ALA A 197 -15.45 11.52 -8.29
CA ALA A 197 -15.56 11.40 -9.73
C ALA A 197 -14.97 12.61 -10.48
N GLN A 198 -15.17 13.84 -9.97
CA GLN A 198 -14.53 15.04 -10.52
C GLN A 198 -13.00 14.99 -10.40
N GLN A 199 -12.47 14.49 -9.29
CA GLN A 199 -11.02 14.31 -9.12
C GLN A 199 -10.46 13.28 -10.11
N MET A 200 -11.14 12.15 -10.27
CA MET A 200 -10.72 11.13 -11.23
C MET A 200 -10.79 11.62 -12.69
N GLU A 201 -11.75 12.47 -13.04
CA GLU A 201 -11.77 13.12 -14.35
C GLU A 201 -10.51 13.95 -14.58
N LEU A 202 -10.03 14.69 -13.57
CA LEU A 202 -8.78 15.46 -13.69
C LEU A 202 -7.56 14.54 -13.82
N VAL A 203 -7.51 13.44 -13.09
CA VAL A 203 -6.47 12.41 -13.22
C VAL A 203 -6.43 11.86 -14.65
N HIS A 204 -7.58 11.47 -15.20
CA HIS A 204 -7.68 10.95 -16.56
C HIS A 204 -7.27 11.98 -17.63
N ARG A 205 -7.69 13.24 -17.49
CA ARG A 205 -7.29 14.32 -18.37
C ARG A 205 -5.79 14.55 -18.37
N TYR A 206 -5.17 14.56 -17.17
CA TYR A 206 -3.71 14.70 -17.05
C TYR A 206 -2.97 13.53 -17.72
N LYS A 207 -3.40 12.28 -17.45
CA LYS A 207 -2.86 11.07 -18.09
C LYS A 207 -3.03 11.11 -19.63
N ALA A 208 -4.07 11.76 -20.12
CA ALA A 208 -4.27 12.00 -21.56
C ALA A 208 -3.41 13.13 -22.15
N GLY A 209 -2.58 13.80 -21.35
CA GLY A 209 -1.64 14.84 -21.78
C GLY A 209 -2.14 16.28 -21.57
N ASP A 210 -3.26 16.48 -20.90
CA ASP A 210 -3.75 17.82 -20.52
C ASP A 210 -3.07 18.27 -19.21
N ALA A 211 -1.88 18.86 -19.35
CA ALA A 211 -1.13 19.38 -18.21
C ALA A 211 -1.90 20.44 -17.40
N SER A 212 -2.85 21.15 -18.03
CA SER A 212 -3.66 22.16 -17.33
C SER A 212 -4.66 21.56 -16.33
N ALA A 213 -4.90 20.26 -16.40
CA ALA A 213 -5.80 19.56 -15.47
C ALA A 213 -5.31 19.65 -14.00
N LEU A 214 -4.01 19.81 -13.78
CA LEU A 214 -3.40 19.95 -12.44
C LEU A 214 -3.02 21.40 -12.11
N GLU A 215 -3.19 22.34 -13.05
CA GLU A 215 -2.92 23.77 -12.83
C GLU A 215 -4.19 24.45 -12.34
N GLY A 216 -4.27 24.78 -11.06
CA GLY A 216 -5.38 25.52 -10.51
C GLY A 216 -5.04 26.34 -9.29
#